data_ef8cd62fabd5eeb7a7a8c394c8f0a66d
#
_entry.id   ef8cd62fabd5eeb7a7a8c394c8f0a66d
#
_cell.length_a   1.000
_cell.length_b   1.000
_cell.length_c   1.000
_cell.angle_alpha   90.00
_cell.angle_beta   90.00
_cell.angle_gamma   90.00
#
_symmetry.space_group_name_H-M   'P 1'
#
loop_
_entity.id
_entity.type
_entity.pdbx_description
1 polymer ?
#
loop_
_entity_poly.entity_id
_entity_poly.type
_entity_poly.pdbx_seq_one_letter_code
_entity_poly.pdbx_strand_id
1 'polypeptide(L)'
;MDHAVTGRIGATHARYAQMNLPDPNISAARPIIRQLDDAAINRIAAGEVVERPASAVKELMENALDAGARRIEVSYADGGKTLIHVSDDGCGIAPEDLPLALSRHATSKIDGSDLLNIHTFGFRGEALPSLGAVGRLTITSRAQGHDAAEVTVSGGEMSGGKPAALNGGTIVTLRDLFHATPARLKFMRTDRAEAQAITDVVKRLAMAEPFVGFTLRDVSGGGEGRVTFRADPETGDLFDALHGRLARILGTEFAENALRIDATREGLHMRGYAALPTYSRGSSVAQYLFVNARPVRDKMLYGALRAAYHDFLSRDRHPAAALFIECDPT
;
A
#
# COMPACT_ATOMS: atom_id res chain seq x y z
N MET A 1 67.72 -24.06 -11.09
CA MET A 1 66.83 -24.23 -9.90
C MET A 1 65.52 -23.64 -10.27
N ASP A 2 64.64 -24.55 -10.79
CA ASP A 2 63.30 -24.21 -11.23
C ASP A 2 62.33 -24.28 -10.04
N HIS A 3 61.56 -23.27 -9.84
CA HIS A 3 60.36 -23.33 -9.03
C HIS A 3 59.13 -22.99 -9.86
N ALA A 4 58.46 -24.07 -10.28
CA ALA A 4 57.18 -23.98 -10.93
C ALA A 4 56.09 -23.53 -9.92
N VAL A 5 55.38 -22.47 -10.27
CA VAL A 5 54.13 -22.00 -9.62
C VAL A 5 52.99 -22.56 -10.46
N THR A 6 52.39 -23.68 -10.02
CA THR A 6 51.13 -24.18 -10.56
C THR A 6 49.99 -23.53 -9.81
N GLY A 7 49.39 -22.52 -10.44
CA GLY A 7 48.18 -21.83 -9.93
C GLY A 7 46.92 -22.67 -10.09
N ARG A 8 46.15 -22.75 -9.02
CA ARG A 8 44.79 -23.31 -8.97
C ARG A 8 43.82 -22.46 -9.81
N ILE A 9 43.55 -22.88 -11.03
CA ILE A 9 42.42 -22.40 -11.83
C ILE A 9 41.61 -23.66 -12.21
N GLY A 10 40.71 -24.11 -11.37
CA GLY A 10 40.00 -25.35 -11.66
C GLY A 10 38.65 -25.57 -10.96
N ALA A 11 38.25 -24.71 -10.02
CA ALA A 11 37.06 -25.01 -9.21
C ALA A 11 35.84 -24.13 -9.49
N THR A 12 35.98 -23.05 -10.25
CA THR A 12 34.89 -22.08 -10.48
C THR A 12 34.09 -22.37 -11.76
N HIS A 13 34.68 -23.01 -12.77
CA HIS A 13 33.97 -23.35 -14.01
C HIS A 13 33.09 -24.61 -13.94
N ALA A 14 33.37 -25.51 -12.99
CA ALA A 14 32.59 -26.74 -12.86
C ALA A 14 31.19 -26.53 -12.23
N ARG A 15 30.95 -25.42 -11.52
CA ARG A 15 29.63 -25.13 -10.91
C ARG A 15 28.65 -24.48 -11.88
N TYR A 16 29.11 -23.82 -12.92
CA TYR A 16 28.22 -23.21 -13.94
C TYR A 16 27.76 -24.20 -15.02
N ALA A 17 28.53 -25.26 -15.26
CA ALA A 17 28.15 -26.29 -16.24
C ALA A 17 27.04 -27.25 -15.78
N GLN A 18 26.76 -27.31 -14.45
CA GLN A 18 25.68 -28.16 -13.92
C GLN A 18 24.31 -27.49 -13.86
N MET A 19 24.21 -26.20 -14.15
CA MET A 19 22.93 -25.45 -14.08
C MET A 19 22.06 -25.56 -15.32
N ASN A 20 22.53 -26.18 -16.42
CA ASN A 20 21.79 -26.30 -17.68
C ASN A 20 21.65 -27.73 -18.22
N LEU A 21 21.78 -28.75 -17.39
CA LEU A 21 21.40 -30.10 -17.82
C LEU A 21 19.88 -30.17 -17.77
N PRO A 22 19.19 -30.50 -18.88
CA PRO A 22 17.75 -30.72 -18.86
C PRO A 22 17.46 -31.87 -17.89
N ASP A 23 16.45 -31.65 -17.04
CA ASP A 23 15.96 -32.68 -16.12
C ASP A 23 15.58 -33.93 -16.97
N PRO A 24 16.21 -35.10 -16.75
CA PRO A 24 15.94 -36.32 -17.54
C PRO A 24 14.49 -36.79 -17.40
N ASN A 25 13.71 -36.24 -16.48
CA ASN A 25 12.29 -36.54 -16.31
C ASN A 25 11.36 -35.52 -17.06
N ILE A 26 11.91 -34.51 -17.71
CA ILE A 26 11.10 -33.67 -18.59
C ILE A 26 10.90 -34.48 -19.87
N SER A 27 9.74 -35.11 -20.00
CA SER A 27 9.29 -35.72 -21.24
C SER A 27 9.54 -34.79 -22.40
N ALA A 28 10.17 -35.28 -23.48
CA ALA A 28 10.41 -34.57 -24.75
C ALA A 28 9.11 -34.17 -25.50
N ALA A 29 7.97 -34.35 -24.86
CA ALA A 29 6.67 -33.95 -25.39
C ALA A 29 6.60 -32.39 -25.41
N ARG A 30 6.27 -31.84 -26.56
CA ARG A 30 6.07 -30.40 -26.77
C ARG A 30 5.09 -29.87 -25.71
N PRO A 31 5.40 -28.76 -24.99
CA PRO A 31 4.48 -28.17 -24.04
C PRO A 31 3.12 -27.86 -24.70
N ILE A 32 2.05 -28.36 -24.11
CA ILE A 32 0.69 -28.11 -24.61
C ILE A 32 0.17 -26.85 -23.95
N ILE A 33 -0.20 -25.85 -24.76
CA ILE A 33 -0.88 -24.65 -24.30
C ILE A 33 -2.31 -25.05 -23.89
N ARG A 34 -2.69 -24.68 -22.66
CA ARG A 34 -4.02 -24.93 -22.10
C ARG A 34 -4.60 -23.62 -21.59
N GLN A 35 -5.90 -23.43 -21.77
CA GLN A 35 -6.64 -22.37 -21.12
C GLN A 35 -6.79 -22.73 -19.65
N LEU A 36 -6.46 -21.77 -18.75
CA LEU A 36 -6.65 -21.91 -17.32
C LEU A 36 -8.13 -21.70 -16.98
N ASP A 37 -8.56 -22.30 -15.86
CA ASP A 37 -9.87 -22.00 -15.29
C ASP A 37 -9.88 -20.58 -14.67
N ASP A 38 -11.07 -20.01 -14.50
CA ASP A 38 -11.25 -18.65 -13.97
C ASP A 38 -10.66 -18.50 -12.56
N ALA A 39 -10.72 -19.53 -11.72
CA ALA A 39 -10.14 -19.50 -10.38
C ALA A 39 -8.61 -19.41 -10.43
N ALA A 40 -7.96 -20.14 -11.35
CA ALA A 40 -6.51 -20.05 -11.54
C ALA A 40 -6.11 -18.68 -12.12
N ILE A 41 -6.85 -18.18 -13.13
CA ILE A 41 -6.65 -16.84 -13.71
C ILE A 41 -6.76 -15.79 -12.60
N ASN A 42 -7.80 -15.90 -11.77
CA ASN A 42 -8.06 -14.97 -10.67
C ASN A 42 -6.93 -14.98 -9.63
N ARG A 43 -6.40 -16.14 -9.26
CA ARG A 43 -5.27 -16.24 -8.33
C ARG A 43 -3.97 -15.69 -8.89
N ILE A 44 -3.71 -15.87 -10.18
CA ILE A 44 -2.52 -15.33 -10.85
C ILE A 44 -2.60 -13.80 -10.90
N ALA A 45 -3.70 -13.25 -11.41
CA ALA A 45 -3.90 -11.81 -11.52
C ALA A 45 -3.96 -11.13 -10.14
N ALA A 46 -4.63 -11.75 -9.16
CA ALA A 46 -4.60 -11.25 -7.77
C ALA A 46 -3.18 -11.15 -7.21
N GLY A 47 -2.30 -12.00 -7.70
CA GLY A 47 -0.90 -11.95 -7.34
C GLY A 47 -0.13 -10.74 -7.87
N GLU A 48 -0.57 -10.13 -8.92
CA GLU A 48 0.00 -8.90 -9.47
C GLU A 48 -0.53 -7.66 -8.75
N VAL A 49 -1.76 -7.73 -8.24
CA VAL A 49 -2.42 -6.64 -7.47
C VAL A 49 -1.96 -6.65 -6.02
N VAL A 50 -1.88 -7.82 -5.40
CA VAL A 50 -1.54 -7.99 -3.98
C VAL A 50 -0.21 -8.72 -3.84
N GLU A 51 0.88 -7.96 -3.81
CA GLU A 51 2.24 -8.52 -3.66
C GLU A 51 2.57 -8.87 -2.21
N ARG A 52 2.04 -8.11 -1.24
CA ARG A 52 2.39 -8.18 0.18
C ARG A 52 1.29 -7.58 1.07
N PRO A 53 1.32 -7.82 2.40
CA PRO A 53 0.34 -7.26 3.34
C PRO A 53 0.16 -5.74 3.24
N ALA A 54 1.25 -5.01 3.10
CA ALA A 54 1.19 -3.54 2.96
C ALA A 54 0.43 -3.08 1.70
N SER A 55 0.46 -3.86 0.59
CA SER A 55 -0.34 -3.57 -0.61
C SER A 55 -1.84 -3.75 -0.33
N ALA A 56 -2.21 -4.81 0.38
CA ALA A 56 -3.61 -5.01 0.80
C ALA A 56 -4.11 -3.88 1.70
N VAL A 57 -3.32 -3.49 2.71
CA VAL A 57 -3.66 -2.36 3.60
C VAL A 57 -3.82 -1.08 2.80
N LYS A 58 -2.92 -0.81 1.84
CA LYS A 58 -2.99 0.38 0.97
C LYS A 58 -4.32 0.43 0.22
N GLU A 59 -4.65 -0.62 -0.51
CA GLU A 59 -5.90 -0.68 -1.30
C GLU A 59 -7.15 -0.52 -0.44
N LEU A 60 -7.20 -1.16 0.75
CA LEU A 60 -8.34 -1.06 1.65
C LEU A 60 -8.48 0.35 2.25
N MET A 61 -7.37 0.99 2.62
CA MET A 61 -7.40 2.37 3.12
C MET A 61 -7.77 3.38 2.02
N GLU A 62 -7.28 3.20 0.80
CA GLU A 62 -7.66 4.02 -0.35
C GLU A 62 -9.16 3.88 -0.66
N ASN A 63 -9.73 2.68 -0.52
CA ASN A 63 -11.17 2.49 -0.64
C ASN A 63 -11.96 3.21 0.45
N ALA A 64 -11.47 3.21 1.69
CA ALA A 64 -12.08 3.94 2.79
C ALA A 64 -12.03 5.47 2.57
N LEU A 65 -10.90 5.99 2.08
CA LEU A 65 -10.77 7.41 1.71
C LEU A 65 -11.73 7.80 0.59
N ASP A 66 -11.80 6.98 -0.46
CA ASP A 66 -12.75 7.18 -1.59
C ASP A 66 -14.22 7.11 -1.13
N ALA A 67 -14.53 6.36 -0.05
CA ALA A 67 -15.84 6.33 0.58
C ALA A 67 -16.13 7.56 1.47
N GLY A 68 -15.20 8.53 1.53
CA GLY A 68 -15.34 9.74 2.33
C GLY A 68 -15.18 9.53 3.83
N ALA A 69 -14.45 8.50 4.24
CA ALA A 69 -14.20 8.24 5.66
C ALA A 69 -13.46 9.39 6.34
N ARG A 70 -13.85 9.70 7.56
CA ARG A 70 -13.19 10.65 8.44
C ARG A 70 -12.31 9.96 9.48
N ARG A 71 -12.54 8.67 9.71
CA ARG A 71 -11.75 7.83 10.61
C ARG A 71 -11.52 6.47 9.99
N ILE A 72 -10.28 6.04 10.00
CA ILE A 72 -9.86 4.73 9.48
C ILE A 72 -9.04 4.04 10.56
N GLU A 73 -9.47 2.86 10.96
CA GLU A 73 -8.74 2.00 11.90
C GLU A 73 -8.24 0.76 11.17
N VAL A 74 -6.95 0.51 11.29
CA VAL A 74 -6.27 -0.65 10.74
C VAL A 74 -5.74 -1.51 11.87
N SER A 75 -6.11 -2.78 11.93
CA SER A 75 -5.51 -3.77 12.83
C SER A 75 -4.86 -4.88 12.00
N TYR A 76 -3.70 -5.35 12.44
CA TYR A 76 -3.01 -6.45 11.79
C TYR A 76 -2.40 -7.42 12.81
N ALA A 77 -2.25 -8.68 12.40
CA ALA A 77 -1.50 -9.68 13.17
C ALA A 77 -0.43 -10.32 12.27
N ASP A 78 0.71 -10.69 12.88
CA ASP A 78 1.85 -11.38 12.25
C ASP A 78 2.33 -10.66 10.97
N GLY A 79 2.49 -9.33 11.07
CA GLY A 79 2.87 -8.49 9.93
C GLY A 79 1.80 -8.42 8.83
N GLY A 80 0.54 -8.73 9.14
CA GLY A 80 -0.58 -8.74 8.21
C GLY A 80 -0.76 -10.05 7.44
N LYS A 81 -0.05 -11.12 7.82
CA LYS A 81 -0.15 -12.43 7.18
C LYS A 81 -1.39 -13.19 7.63
N THR A 82 -1.69 -13.16 8.93
CA THR A 82 -2.84 -13.88 9.52
C THR A 82 -4.08 -13.02 9.62
N LEU A 83 -3.92 -11.71 9.80
CA LEU A 83 -5.02 -10.76 9.89
C LEU A 83 -4.63 -9.39 9.33
N ILE A 84 -5.52 -8.85 8.50
CA ILE A 84 -5.66 -7.43 8.19
C ILE A 84 -7.13 -7.09 8.39
N HIS A 85 -7.41 -6.08 9.21
CA HIS A 85 -8.75 -5.60 9.50
C HIS A 85 -8.76 -4.08 9.33
N VAL A 86 -9.62 -3.58 8.46
CA VAL A 86 -9.78 -2.15 8.19
C VAL A 86 -11.23 -1.79 8.44
N SER A 87 -11.44 -0.82 9.32
CA SER A 87 -12.75 -0.26 9.64
C SER A 87 -12.77 1.22 9.31
N ASP A 88 -13.80 1.68 8.65
CA ASP A 88 -14.02 3.07 8.29
C ASP A 88 -15.44 3.54 8.61
N ASP A 89 -15.62 4.85 8.71
CA ASP A 89 -16.90 5.53 8.91
C ASP A 89 -17.40 6.22 7.62
N GLY A 90 -17.01 5.71 6.46
CA GLY A 90 -17.42 6.23 5.16
C GLY A 90 -18.90 5.96 4.82
N CYS A 91 -19.28 6.19 3.56
CA CYS A 91 -20.68 6.07 3.12
C CYS A 91 -21.25 4.65 3.17
N GLY A 92 -20.39 3.62 3.31
CA GLY A 92 -20.79 2.22 3.30
C GLY A 92 -21.17 1.71 1.90
N ILE A 93 -21.57 0.43 1.86
CA ILE A 93 -22.01 -0.29 0.64
C ILE A 93 -23.41 -0.83 0.94
N ALA A 94 -24.35 -0.62 0.03
CA ALA A 94 -25.70 -1.17 0.15
C ALA A 94 -25.67 -2.70 0.03
N PRO A 95 -26.60 -3.43 0.73
CA PRO A 95 -26.61 -4.90 0.70
C PRO A 95 -26.67 -5.51 -0.70
N GLU A 96 -27.40 -4.89 -1.62
CA GLU A 96 -27.53 -5.30 -3.01
C GLU A 96 -26.24 -5.13 -3.83
N ASP A 97 -25.37 -4.17 -3.45
CA ASP A 97 -24.11 -3.86 -4.13
C ASP A 97 -22.92 -4.68 -3.58
N LEU A 98 -23.05 -5.30 -2.40
CA LEU A 98 -21.96 -6.09 -1.81
C LEU A 98 -21.45 -7.22 -2.71
N PRO A 99 -22.31 -8.02 -3.39
CA PRO A 99 -21.83 -9.03 -4.34
C PRO A 99 -21.12 -8.40 -5.53
N LEU A 100 -21.61 -7.24 -6.01
CA LEU A 100 -21.01 -6.53 -7.15
C LEU A 100 -19.63 -5.95 -6.79
N ALA A 101 -19.47 -5.43 -5.57
CA ALA A 101 -18.17 -4.94 -5.08
C ALA A 101 -17.07 -6.01 -5.04
N LEU A 102 -17.46 -7.29 -5.03
CA LEU A 102 -16.59 -8.46 -5.09
C LEU A 102 -16.42 -9.03 -6.50
N SER A 103 -17.10 -8.44 -7.49
CA SER A 103 -16.96 -8.80 -8.89
C SER A 103 -15.80 -8.02 -9.53
N ARG A 104 -15.10 -8.64 -10.47
CA ARG A 104 -14.03 -7.98 -11.21
C ARG A 104 -14.58 -6.90 -12.14
N HIS A 105 -13.79 -5.83 -12.29
CA HIS A 105 -14.13 -4.69 -13.14
C HIS A 105 -15.42 -3.96 -12.74
N ALA A 106 -15.92 -4.22 -11.54
CA ALA A 106 -17.04 -3.49 -10.97
C ALA A 106 -16.50 -2.33 -10.10
N THR A 107 -16.86 -1.11 -10.45
CA THR A 107 -16.44 0.09 -9.73
C THR A 107 -17.53 1.17 -9.83
N SER A 108 -17.72 1.90 -8.75
CA SER A 108 -18.57 3.10 -8.70
C SER A 108 -17.78 4.39 -8.97
N LYS A 109 -16.45 4.29 -9.21
CA LYS A 109 -15.52 5.42 -9.20
C LYS A 109 -15.27 6.04 -10.56
N ILE A 110 -15.60 5.32 -11.64
CA ILE A 110 -15.50 5.77 -13.03
C ILE A 110 -16.70 5.26 -13.81
N ASP A 111 -17.17 6.04 -14.75
CA ASP A 111 -18.24 5.66 -15.68
C ASP A 111 -17.72 5.12 -17.05
N GLY A 112 -16.39 5.08 -17.19
CA GLY A 112 -15.74 4.64 -18.42
C GLY A 112 -15.59 5.71 -19.51
N SER A 113 -16.13 6.92 -19.30
CA SER A 113 -16.11 8.00 -20.32
C SER A 113 -14.78 8.74 -20.37
N ASP A 114 -14.09 8.90 -19.23
CA ASP A 114 -12.80 9.60 -19.14
C ASP A 114 -11.82 8.87 -18.22
N LEU A 115 -10.95 8.07 -18.81
CA LEU A 115 -9.90 7.33 -18.10
C LEU A 115 -8.66 8.18 -17.77
N LEU A 116 -8.59 9.42 -18.28
CA LEU A 116 -7.47 10.32 -18.03
C LEU A 116 -7.70 11.19 -16.81
N ASN A 117 -8.97 11.46 -16.47
CA ASN A 117 -9.36 12.37 -15.38
C ASN A 117 -9.86 11.62 -14.13
N ILE A 118 -8.98 10.79 -13.52
CA ILE A 118 -9.33 9.97 -12.36
C ILE A 118 -8.98 10.72 -11.07
N HIS A 119 -10.00 11.12 -10.32
CA HIS A 119 -9.87 11.84 -9.04
C HIS A 119 -9.86 10.93 -7.81
N THR A 120 -10.23 9.65 -7.94
CA THR A 120 -10.26 8.66 -6.85
C THR A 120 -8.92 7.94 -6.72
N PHE A 121 -8.57 7.47 -5.51
CA PHE A 121 -7.36 6.66 -5.30
C PHE A 121 -7.42 5.33 -6.07
N GLY A 122 -8.56 4.63 -6.04
CA GLY A 122 -8.80 3.39 -6.79
C GLY A 122 -9.79 3.59 -7.93
N PHE A 123 -9.64 2.86 -9.04
CA PHE A 123 -10.55 2.94 -10.20
C PHE A 123 -10.75 1.61 -10.94
N ARG A 124 -9.90 0.61 -10.69
CA ARG A 124 -9.88 -0.63 -11.50
C ARG A 124 -10.92 -1.66 -11.10
N GLY A 125 -11.55 -1.55 -9.92
CA GLY A 125 -12.52 -2.53 -9.43
C GLY A 125 -11.92 -3.93 -9.22
N GLU A 126 -10.64 -4.04 -8.88
CA GLU A 126 -9.94 -5.32 -8.77
C GLU A 126 -9.41 -5.65 -7.37
N ALA A 127 -9.35 -4.67 -6.46
CA ALA A 127 -8.74 -4.86 -5.15
C ALA A 127 -9.47 -5.91 -4.30
N LEU A 128 -10.77 -5.73 -4.07
CA LEU A 128 -11.58 -6.64 -3.24
C LEU A 128 -11.68 -8.06 -3.83
N PRO A 129 -11.97 -8.23 -5.15
CA PRO A 129 -11.95 -9.55 -5.78
C PRO A 129 -10.60 -10.25 -5.67
N SER A 130 -9.49 -9.50 -5.85
CA SER A 130 -8.14 -10.03 -5.73
C SER A 130 -7.82 -10.49 -4.32
N LEU A 131 -8.20 -9.72 -3.29
CA LEU A 131 -8.02 -10.09 -1.89
C LEU A 131 -8.82 -11.36 -1.55
N GLY A 132 -10.08 -11.46 -2.01
CA GLY A 132 -10.92 -12.67 -1.83
C GLY A 132 -10.40 -13.90 -2.57
N ALA A 133 -9.67 -13.72 -3.69
CA ALA A 133 -9.06 -14.83 -4.43
C ALA A 133 -7.83 -15.43 -3.74
N VAL A 134 -7.07 -14.64 -2.95
CA VAL A 134 -5.82 -15.10 -2.33
C VAL A 134 -5.93 -15.34 -0.82
N GLY A 135 -6.99 -14.87 -0.17
CA GLY A 135 -7.21 -14.99 1.27
C GLY A 135 -8.67 -15.30 1.60
N ARG A 136 -9.02 -15.12 2.88
CA ARG A 136 -10.40 -15.21 3.38
C ARG A 136 -10.87 -13.80 3.70
N LEU A 137 -11.69 -13.25 2.83
CA LEU A 137 -12.18 -11.88 2.90
C LEU A 137 -13.62 -11.85 3.44
N THR A 138 -13.87 -11.05 4.46
CA THR A 138 -15.19 -10.74 4.95
C THR A 138 -15.41 -9.23 4.87
N ILE A 139 -16.52 -8.80 4.29
CA ILE A 139 -16.94 -7.41 4.22
C ILE A 139 -18.26 -7.30 4.96
N THR A 140 -18.28 -6.46 6.00
CA THR A 140 -19.49 -6.04 6.71
C THR A 140 -19.69 -4.56 6.43
N SER A 141 -20.84 -4.17 5.90
CA SER A 141 -21.08 -2.78 5.54
C SER A 141 -22.52 -2.35 5.81
N ARG A 142 -22.68 -1.05 6.06
CA ARG A 142 -23.95 -0.39 6.20
C ARG A 142 -23.92 0.96 5.51
N ALA A 143 -24.67 1.09 4.42
CA ALA A 143 -24.95 2.38 3.80
C ALA A 143 -26.07 3.12 4.52
N GLN A 144 -26.11 4.44 4.38
CA GLN A 144 -27.17 5.25 4.97
C GLN A 144 -28.55 4.84 4.43
N GLY A 145 -29.50 4.60 5.33
CA GLY A 145 -30.87 4.20 4.97
C GLY A 145 -31.04 2.69 4.73
N HIS A 146 -29.98 1.90 4.86
CA HIS A 146 -30.02 0.45 4.68
C HIS A 146 -29.69 -0.30 5.98
N ASP A 147 -30.08 -1.57 6.04
CA ASP A 147 -29.62 -2.48 7.07
C ASP A 147 -28.17 -2.92 6.81
N ALA A 148 -27.47 -3.29 7.88
CA ALA A 148 -26.13 -3.83 7.74
C ALA A 148 -26.15 -5.25 7.18
N ALA A 149 -25.24 -5.53 6.25
CA ALA A 149 -25.07 -6.86 5.67
C ALA A 149 -23.59 -7.27 5.66
N GLU A 150 -23.38 -8.57 5.62
CA GLU A 150 -22.06 -9.19 5.56
C GLU A 150 -22.00 -10.19 4.41
N VAL A 151 -20.86 -10.20 3.70
CA VAL A 151 -20.53 -11.19 2.68
C VAL A 151 -19.13 -11.71 2.92
N THR A 152 -18.88 -13.00 2.64
CA THR A 152 -17.57 -13.63 2.80
C THR A 152 -17.14 -14.27 1.49
N VAL A 153 -15.86 -14.12 1.15
CA VAL A 153 -15.20 -14.79 0.00
C VAL A 153 -14.00 -15.56 0.50
N SER A 154 -13.84 -16.81 0.07
CA SER A 154 -12.68 -17.64 0.39
C SER A 154 -12.20 -18.36 -0.85
N GLY A 155 -10.94 -18.10 -1.28
CA GLY A 155 -10.36 -18.71 -2.47
C GLY A 155 -11.12 -18.42 -3.77
N GLY A 156 -11.90 -17.32 -3.80
CA GLY A 156 -12.74 -16.91 -4.93
C GLY A 156 -14.19 -17.40 -4.86
N GLU A 157 -14.56 -18.22 -3.87
CA GLU A 157 -15.94 -18.66 -3.65
C GLU A 157 -16.65 -17.72 -2.68
N MET A 158 -17.76 -17.13 -3.13
CA MET A 158 -18.57 -16.17 -2.36
C MET A 158 -19.71 -16.88 -1.65
N SER A 159 -19.86 -16.63 -0.34
CA SER A 159 -21.07 -16.99 0.42
C SER A 159 -22.16 -15.95 0.16
N GLY A 160 -23.43 -16.38 0.22
CA GLY A 160 -24.56 -15.44 0.15
C GLY A 160 -24.50 -14.38 1.27
N GLY A 161 -25.02 -13.19 0.98
CA GLY A 161 -25.12 -12.12 1.97
C GLY A 161 -26.02 -12.51 3.15
N LYS A 162 -25.62 -12.10 4.36
CA LYS A 162 -26.41 -12.30 5.60
C LYS A 162 -26.53 -10.99 6.36
N PRO A 163 -27.62 -10.82 7.16
CA PRO A 163 -27.74 -9.67 8.06
C PRO A 163 -26.55 -9.57 9.03
N ALA A 164 -26.15 -8.36 9.34
CA ALA A 164 -25.06 -8.07 10.26
C ALA A 164 -25.40 -6.90 11.18
N ALA A 165 -24.56 -6.63 12.17
CA ALA A 165 -24.69 -5.49 13.06
C ALA A 165 -23.51 -4.52 12.80
N LEU A 166 -23.85 -3.33 12.30
CA LEU A 166 -22.91 -2.23 12.10
C LEU A 166 -23.68 -0.90 12.15
N ASN A 167 -23.12 0.12 12.77
CA ASN A 167 -23.79 1.42 12.91
C ASN A 167 -23.68 2.29 11.64
N GLY A 168 -22.68 2.06 10.79
CA GLY A 168 -22.43 2.77 9.53
C GLY A 168 -21.00 2.51 9.04
N GLY A 169 -20.72 2.80 7.78
CA GLY A 169 -19.39 2.60 7.16
C GLY A 169 -19.13 1.15 6.74
N THR A 170 -17.87 0.79 6.69
CA THR A 170 -17.45 -0.54 6.21
C THR A 170 -16.36 -1.14 7.09
N ILE A 171 -16.44 -2.44 7.32
CA ILE A 171 -15.41 -3.26 7.94
C ILE A 171 -14.99 -4.31 6.92
N VAL A 172 -13.70 -4.32 6.58
CA VAL A 172 -13.09 -5.34 5.74
C VAL A 172 -12.09 -6.15 6.57
N THR A 173 -12.33 -7.44 6.69
CA THR A 173 -11.45 -8.38 7.40
C THR A 173 -10.86 -9.38 6.41
N LEU A 174 -9.56 -9.36 6.26
CA LEU A 174 -8.80 -10.33 5.46
C LEU A 174 -8.00 -11.22 6.40
N ARG A 175 -8.27 -12.53 6.35
CA ARG A 175 -7.56 -13.55 7.11
C ARG A 175 -6.76 -14.45 6.20
N ASP A 176 -5.66 -14.99 6.74
CA ASP A 176 -4.83 -16.00 6.10
C ASP A 176 -4.41 -15.57 4.68
N LEU A 177 -3.80 -14.40 4.57
CA LEU A 177 -3.31 -13.86 3.29
C LEU A 177 -2.41 -14.88 2.60
N PHE A 178 -2.67 -15.13 1.31
CA PHE A 178 -2.02 -16.18 0.50
C PHE A 178 -2.39 -17.61 0.88
N HIS A 179 -3.48 -17.83 1.63
CA HIS A 179 -4.01 -19.16 1.88
C HIS A 179 -4.21 -19.99 0.58
N ALA A 180 -4.79 -19.36 -0.46
CA ALA A 180 -5.00 -20.02 -1.74
C ALA A 180 -3.73 -20.10 -2.63
N THR A 181 -2.64 -19.44 -2.22
CA THR A 181 -1.36 -19.40 -2.94
C THR A 181 -0.17 -19.55 -1.99
N PRO A 182 -0.04 -20.66 -1.25
CA PRO A 182 0.90 -20.80 -0.12
C PRO A 182 2.38 -20.67 -0.52
N ALA A 183 2.72 -20.92 -1.80
CA ALA A 183 4.07 -20.68 -2.31
C ALA A 183 4.53 -19.22 -2.13
N ARG A 184 3.61 -18.26 -2.14
CA ARG A 184 3.91 -16.83 -1.95
C ARG A 184 4.35 -16.49 -0.54
N LEU A 185 3.89 -17.22 0.48
CA LEU A 185 4.32 -17.02 1.86
C LEU A 185 5.84 -17.17 2.02
N LYS A 186 6.49 -18.00 1.16
CA LYS A 186 7.95 -18.18 1.17
C LYS A 186 8.74 -16.93 0.75
N PHE A 187 8.09 -16.00 0.04
CA PHE A 187 8.69 -14.75 -0.41
C PHE A 187 8.40 -13.58 0.53
N MET A 188 7.58 -13.79 1.56
CA MET A 188 7.31 -12.76 2.57
C MET A 188 8.54 -12.52 3.43
N ARG A 189 8.71 -11.27 3.82
CA ARG A 189 9.72 -10.87 4.78
C ARG A 189 9.32 -11.30 6.21
N THR A 190 10.16 -10.98 7.18
CA THR A 190 9.82 -11.18 8.59
C THR A 190 8.60 -10.35 8.98
N ASP A 191 7.84 -10.79 9.99
CA ASP A 191 6.65 -10.08 10.47
C ASP A 191 6.96 -8.63 10.85
N ARG A 192 8.11 -8.39 11.46
CA ARG A 192 8.60 -7.05 11.78
C ARG A 192 8.80 -6.19 10.52
N ALA A 193 9.36 -6.74 9.45
CA ALA A 193 9.59 -6.00 8.20
C ALA A 193 8.29 -5.74 7.44
N GLU A 194 7.31 -6.67 7.49
CA GLU A 194 5.98 -6.46 6.94
C GLU A 194 5.20 -5.41 7.75
N ALA A 195 5.22 -5.48 9.08
CA ALA A 195 4.61 -4.48 9.96
C ALA A 195 5.18 -3.08 9.73
N GLN A 196 6.50 -2.96 9.51
CA GLN A 196 7.14 -1.70 9.18
C GLN A 196 6.65 -1.15 7.83
N ALA A 197 6.45 -2.02 6.83
CA ALA A 197 5.91 -1.63 5.53
C ALA A 197 4.44 -1.18 5.63
N ILE A 198 3.62 -1.85 6.44
CA ILE A 198 2.25 -1.40 6.75
C ILE A 198 2.28 -0.02 7.40
N THR A 199 3.15 0.18 8.39
CA THR A 199 3.30 1.48 9.09
C THR A 199 3.69 2.59 8.12
N ASP A 200 4.59 2.34 7.15
CA ASP A 200 4.99 3.32 6.14
C ASP A 200 3.81 3.71 5.22
N VAL A 201 3.01 2.74 4.81
CA VAL A 201 1.79 3.00 4.01
C VAL A 201 0.80 3.88 4.78
N VAL A 202 0.48 3.50 6.03
CA VAL A 202 -0.46 4.26 6.88
C VAL A 202 0.04 5.69 7.08
N LYS A 203 1.33 5.89 7.40
CA LYS A 203 1.92 7.23 7.58
C LYS A 203 1.84 8.07 6.31
N ARG A 204 2.10 7.49 5.13
CA ARG A 204 2.02 8.22 3.85
C ARG A 204 0.60 8.67 3.54
N LEU A 205 -0.40 7.80 3.71
CA LEU A 205 -1.79 8.19 3.52
C LEU A 205 -2.23 9.21 4.57
N ALA A 206 -1.78 9.07 5.82
CA ALA A 206 -2.05 10.06 6.86
C ALA A 206 -1.42 11.43 6.59
N MET A 207 -0.28 11.51 5.90
CA MET A 207 0.30 12.78 5.44
C MET A 207 -0.52 13.41 4.31
N ALA A 208 -1.03 12.58 3.38
CA ALA A 208 -1.84 13.06 2.26
C ALA A 208 -3.20 13.60 2.71
N GLU A 209 -3.77 13.00 3.78
CA GLU A 209 -5.12 13.29 4.27
C GLU A 209 -5.08 13.80 5.74
N PRO A 210 -4.64 15.06 5.97
CA PRO A 210 -4.46 15.57 7.34
C PRO A 210 -5.78 15.71 8.10
N PHE A 211 -6.92 15.85 7.43
CA PHE A 211 -8.23 15.97 8.06
C PHE A 211 -8.89 14.63 8.41
N VAL A 212 -8.27 13.51 8.04
CA VAL A 212 -8.74 12.15 8.37
C VAL A 212 -7.97 11.61 9.58
N GLY A 213 -8.66 10.94 10.49
CA GLY A 213 -8.06 10.24 11.64
C GLY A 213 -7.62 8.84 11.26
N PHE A 214 -6.42 8.45 11.70
CA PHE A 214 -5.87 7.12 11.44
C PHE A 214 -5.42 6.46 12.73
N THR A 215 -5.75 5.19 12.91
CA THR A 215 -5.25 4.35 13.98
C THR A 215 -4.68 3.06 13.40
N LEU A 216 -3.46 2.70 13.76
CA LEU A 216 -2.84 1.42 13.42
C LEU A 216 -2.56 0.62 14.69
N ARG A 217 -2.99 -0.64 14.71
CA ARG A 217 -2.93 -1.50 15.88
C ARG A 217 -2.32 -2.85 15.54
N ASP A 218 -1.37 -3.30 16.33
CA ASP A 218 -0.81 -4.64 16.27
C ASP A 218 -1.55 -5.53 17.27
N VAL A 219 -2.25 -6.53 16.78
CA VAL A 219 -3.04 -7.50 17.56
C VAL A 219 -2.43 -8.90 17.55
N SER A 220 -1.17 -9.07 17.15
CA SER A 220 -0.47 -10.36 17.11
C SER A 220 -0.47 -11.08 18.45
N GLY A 221 -0.45 -10.34 19.56
CA GLY A 221 -0.50 -10.91 20.91
C GLY A 221 -1.89 -11.23 21.44
N GLY A 222 -2.94 -11.02 20.62
CA GLY A 222 -4.34 -11.16 21.04
C GLY A 222 -4.86 -9.96 21.83
N GLY A 223 -6.14 -10.03 22.28
CA GLY A 223 -6.82 -8.96 23.01
C GLY A 223 -7.01 -7.70 22.18
N GLU A 224 -7.05 -6.54 22.84
CA GLU A 224 -7.23 -5.24 22.16
C GLU A 224 -6.01 -4.81 21.34
N GLY A 225 -4.86 -5.47 21.50
CA GLY A 225 -3.64 -5.17 20.81
C GLY A 225 -2.97 -3.85 21.25
N ARG A 226 -1.85 -3.54 20.61
CA ARG A 226 -1.04 -2.34 20.86
C ARG A 226 -1.21 -1.32 19.74
N VAL A 227 -1.58 -0.09 20.06
CA VAL A 227 -1.56 1.02 19.10
C VAL A 227 -0.10 1.32 18.73
N THR A 228 0.23 1.16 17.45
CA THR A 228 1.58 1.40 16.89
C THR A 228 1.70 2.75 16.19
N PHE A 229 0.58 3.30 15.74
CA PHE A 229 0.48 4.64 15.18
C PHE A 229 -0.93 5.18 15.40
N ARG A 230 -1.02 6.49 15.71
CA ARG A 230 -2.28 7.23 15.78
C ARG A 230 -2.07 8.66 15.34
N ALA A 231 -2.96 9.14 14.51
CA ALA A 231 -3.07 10.53 14.11
C ALA A 231 -4.56 10.91 14.10
N ASP A 232 -4.94 11.82 15.00
CA ASP A 232 -6.30 12.35 15.04
C ASP A 232 -6.50 13.35 13.88
N PRO A 233 -7.73 13.62 13.42
CA PRO A 233 -7.98 14.63 12.40
C PRO A 233 -7.42 15.98 12.83
N GLU A 234 -6.73 16.65 11.94
CA GLU A 234 -6.25 18.01 12.18
C GLU A 234 -7.37 19.02 11.91
N THR A 235 -7.19 20.25 12.39
CA THR A 235 -8.13 21.38 12.22
C THR A 235 -7.38 22.60 11.69
N GLY A 236 -8.11 23.63 11.27
CA GLY A 236 -7.54 24.84 10.68
C GLY A 236 -7.51 24.81 9.16
N ASP A 237 -6.67 25.66 8.56
CA ASP A 237 -6.48 25.61 7.11
C ASP A 237 -5.59 24.42 6.68
N LEU A 238 -5.45 24.22 5.38
CA LEU A 238 -4.71 23.09 4.83
C LEU A 238 -3.24 23.07 5.28
N PHE A 239 -2.59 24.25 5.36
CA PHE A 239 -1.18 24.32 5.73
C PHE A 239 -0.97 24.08 7.22
N ASP A 240 -1.86 24.64 8.07
CA ASP A 240 -1.84 24.40 9.50
C ASP A 240 -2.08 22.92 9.81
N ALA A 241 -3.09 22.31 9.17
CA ALA A 241 -3.40 20.90 9.30
C ALA A 241 -2.23 20.02 8.81
N LEU A 242 -1.63 20.35 7.67
CA LEU A 242 -0.48 19.61 7.15
C LEU A 242 0.73 19.75 8.08
N HIS A 243 1.02 20.96 8.59
CA HIS A 243 2.11 21.18 9.54
C HIS A 243 1.94 20.35 10.83
N GLY A 244 0.75 20.38 11.43
CA GLY A 244 0.43 19.58 12.62
C GLY A 244 0.58 18.08 12.35
N ARG A 245 0.08 17.60 11.21
CA ARG A 245 0.21 16.21 10.79
C ARG A 245 1.66 15.79 10.58
N LEU A 246 2.48 16.63 9.95
CA LEU A 246 3.90 16.36 9.73
C LEU A 246 4.69 16.39 11.04
N ALA A 247 4.38 17.31 11.97
CA ALA A 247 4.96 17.33 13.31
C ALA A 247 4.72 16.00 14.05
N ARG A 248 3.50 15.46 13.94
CA ARG A 248 3.13 14.18 14.56
C ARG A 248 3.86 12.96 13.93
N ILE A 249 4.10 12.97 12.63
CA ILE A 249 4.70 11.82 11.91
C ILE A 249 6.22 11.88 11.85
N LEU A 250 6.79 13.07 11.59
CA LEU A 250 8.23 13.32 11.41
C LEU A 250 8.92 13.82 12.67
N GLY A 251 8.13 14.26 13.64
CA GLY A 251 8.60 14.83 14.90
C GLY A 251 8.52 16.37 14.92
N THR A 252 8.40 16.93 16.13
CA THR A 252 8.32 18.38 16.35
C THR A 252 9.58 19.11 15.87
N GLU A 253 10.74 18.48 16.02
CA GLU A 253 12.02 19.01 15.53
C GLU A 253 12.00 19.25 13.99
N PHE A 254 11.34 18.37 13.20
CA PHE A 254 11.14 18.62 11.77
C PHE A 254 10.27 19.85 11.58
N ALA A 255 9.14 19.93 12.26
CA ALA A 255 8.18 21.02 12.09
C ALA A 255 8.78 22.39 12.42
N GLU A 256 9.60 22.45 13.48
CA GLU A 256 10.31 23.67 13.90
C GLU A 256 11.40 24.12 12.92
N ASN A 257 11.94 23.19 12.14
CA ASN A 257 13.02 23.45 11.17
C ASN A 257 12.56 23.35 9.70
N ALA A 258 11.27 23.28 9.42
CA ALA A 258 10.74 23.18 8.06
C ALA A 258 10.11 24.50 7.61
N LEU A 259 10.38 24.85 6.36
CA LEU A 259 9.79 26.01 5.70
C LEU A 259 8.59 25.56 4.88
N ARG A 260 7.52 26.34 4.92
CA ARG A 260 6.37 26.18 4.02
C ARG A 260 6.80 26.43 2.57
N ILE A 261 6.43 25.52 1.71
CA ILE A 261 6.56 25.63 0.26
C ILE A 261 5.17 25.78 -0.34
N ASP A 262 5.00 26.76 -1.21
CA ASP A 262 3.76 27.03 -1.94
C ASP A 262 4.16 27.78 -3.22
N ALA A 263 4.31 27.06 -4.33
CA ALA A 263 4.85 27.62 -5.56
C ALA A 263 4.19 26.96 -6.79
N THR A 264 3.90 27.78 -7.78
CA THR A 264 3.40 27.33 -9.08
C THR A 264 4.35 27.74 -10.19
N ARG A 265 4.71 26.78 -11.05
CA ARG A 265 5.55 27.01 -12.21
C ARG A 265 5.17 26.03 -13.33
N GLU A 266 5.02 26.55 -14.55
CA GLU A 266 4.82 25.75 -15.78
C GLU A 266 3.66 24.73 -15.64
N GLY A 267 2.56 25.12 -15.00
CA GLY A 267 1.40 24.23 -14.77
C GLY A 267 1.56 23.23 -13.62
N LEU A 268 2.72 23.22 -12.94
CA LEU A 268 2.93 22.43 -11.73
C LEU A 268 2.70 23.31 -10.49
N HIS A 269 1.87 22.85 -9.59
CA HIS A 269 1.72 23.45 -8.26
C HIS A 269 2.38 22.54 -7.22
N MET A 270 3.35 23.07 -6.49
CA MET A 270 4.04 22.36 -5.41
C MET A 270 3.76 23.02 -4.07
N ARG A 271 3.26 22.22 -3.12
CA ARG A 271 3.00 22.65 -1.75
C ARG A 271 3.61 21.67 -0.75
N GLY A 272 3.76 22.09 0.49
CA GLY A 272 4.23 21.23 1.59
C GLY A 272 5.27 21.91 2.45
N TYR A 273 6.19 21.10 2.98
CA TYR A 273 7.23 21.56 3.89
C TYR A 273 8.59 20.93 3.55
N ALA A 274 9.63 21.73 3.56
CA ALA A 274 11.01 21.31 3.32
C ALA A 274 11.90 21.85 4.44
N ALA A 275 12.70 20.98 5.04
CA ALA A 275 13.53 21.34 6.18
C ALA A 275 14.70 22.24 5.79
N LEU A 276 15.13 23.10 6.70
CA LEU A 276 16.38 23.84 6.59
C LEU A 276 17.55 22.88 6.40
N PRO A 277 18.62 23.29 5.68
CA PRO A 277 19.80 22.43 5.49
C PRO A 277 20.46 21.99 6.82
N THR A 278 20.33 22.78 7.86
CA THR A 278 20.80 22.47 9.23
C THR A 278 20.11 21.24 9.80
N TYR A 279 18.86 20.97 9.39
CA TYR A 279 18.10 19.79 9.77
C TYR A 279 18.12 18.76 8.62
N SER A 280 19.13 17.92 8.59
CA SER A 280 19.33 16.91 7.56
C SER A 280 19.53 15.52 8.19
N ARG A 281 19.35 14.46 7.38
CA ARG A 281 19.43 13.06 7.82
C ARG A 281 20.58 12.33 7.13
N GLY A 282 21.11 11.29 7.78
CA GLY A 282 22.13 10.39 7.17
C GLY A 282 21.54 9.41 6.13
N SER A 283 20.22 9.45 5.91
CA SER A 283 19.54 8.61 4.92
C SER A 283 18.28 9.31 4.40
N SER A 284 17.73 8.84 3.28
CA SER A 284 16.55 9.41 2.61
C SER A 284 15.21 9.02 3.25
N VAL A 285 15.19 8.51 4.47
CA VAL A 285 13.98 8.01 5.14
C VAL A 285 12.94 9.09 5.45
N ALA A 286 13.33 10.35 5.50
CA ALA A 286 12.45 11.49 5.77
C ALA A 286 12.08 12.28 4.49
N GLN A 287 12.09 11.62 3.34
CA GLN A 287 11.67 12.22 2.06
C GLN A 287 10.35 11.60 1.63
N TYR A 288 9.31 12.45 1.62
CA TYR A 288 7.95 12.07 1.25
C TYR A 288 7.49 12.94 0.10
N LEU A 289 7.21 12.29 -1.03
CA LEU A 289 6.79 12.94 -2.26
C LEU A 289 5.44 12.40 -2.68
N PHE A 290 4.57 13.30 -3.11
CA PHE A 290 3.21 13.00 -3.53
C PHE A 290 2.94 13.67 -4.88
N VAL A 291 2.25 12.97 -5.77
CA VAL A 291 1.77 13.51 -7.04
C VAL A 291 0.26 13.29 -7.10
N ASN A 292 -0.50 14.37 -7.26
CA ASN A 292 -1.96 14.35 -7.23
C ASN A 292 -2.51 13.55 -6.03
N ALA A 293 -2.06 13.91 -4.82
CA ALA A 293 -2.34 13.29 -3.52
C ALA A 293 -1.81 11.85 -3.34
N ARG A 294 -1.21 11.22 -4.34
CA ARG A 294 -0.71 9.84 -4.27
C ARG A 294 0.76 9.80 -3.86
N PRO A 295 1.13 9.03 -2.83
CA PRO A 295 2.52 8.88 -2.45
C PRO A 295 3.33 8.19 -3.55
N VAL A 296 4.45 8.79 -3.94
CA VAL A 296 5.32 8.28 -5.00
C VAL A 296 6.74 8.01 -4.50
N ARG A 297 7.43 7.09 -5.17
CA ARG A 297 8.86 6.80 -4.99
C ARG A 297 9.55 6.86 -6.33
N ASP A 298 9.65 8.08 -6.87
CA ASP A 298 10.24 8.33 -8.17
C ASP A 298 11.67 8.83 -8.07
N LYS A 299 12.59 8.25 -8.85
CA LYS A 299 14.03 8.58 -8.81
C LYS A 299 14.32 9.99 -9.32
N MET A 300 13.55 10.47 -10.30
CA MET A 300 13.71 11.81 -10.85
C MET A 300 13.34 12.87 -9.81
N LEU A 301 12.21 12.68 -9.13
CA LEU A 301 11.75 13.60 -8.08
C LEU A 301 12.71 13.61 -6.87
N TYR A 302 13.21 12.45 -6.45
CA TYR A 302 14.28 12.39 -5.42
C TYR A 302 15.56 13.07 -5.88
N GLY A 303 15.90 12.93 -7.16
CA GLY A 303 17.04 13.60 -7.79
C GLY A 303 16.86 15.12 -7.79
N ALA A 304 15.70 15.62 -8.16
CA ALA A 304 15.36 17.05 -8.16
C ALA A 304 15.43 17.63 -6.74
N LEU A 305 14.83 16.93 -5.73
CA LEU A 305 14.91 17.34 -4.33
C LEU A 305 16.39 17.41 -3.87
N ARG A 306 17.19 16.42 -4.21
CA ARG A 306 18.62 16.42 -3.89
C ARG A 306 19.39 17.56 -4.57
N ALA A 307 19.09 17.84 -5.83
CA ALA A 307 19.70 18.94 -6.59
C ALA A 307 19.39 20.30 -5.95
N ALA A 308 18.17 20.52 -5.46
CA ALA A 308 17.78 21.73 -4.77
C ALA A 308 18.59 22.02 -3.48
N TYR A 309 19.17 20.98 -2.88
CA TYR A 309 20.00 21.11 -1.67
C TYR A 309 21.51 20.93 -1.94
N HIS A 310 21.92 20.81 -3.22
CA HIS A 310 23.30 20.45 -3.60
C HIS A 310 24.36 21.37 -2.98
N ASP A 311 24.12 22.66 -2.95
CA ASP A 311 25.08 23.67 -2.45
C ASP A 311 25.10 23.80 -0.93
N PHE A 312 24.12 23.17 -0.24
CA PHE A 312 23.90 23.33 1.20
C PHE A 312 24.18 22.06 1.99
N LEU A 313 24.14 20.89 1.34
CA LEU A 313 24.31 19.59 2.02
C LEU A 313 25.51 18.82 1.47
N SER A 314 26.27 18.19 2.38
CA SER A 314 27.28 17.22 2.00
C SER A 314 26.68 15.98 1.33
N ARG A 315 27.48 15.22 0.60
CA ARG A 315 27.01 14.09 -0.23
C ARG A 315 26.38 12.95 0.58
N ASP A 316 26.73 12.81 1.84
CA ASP A 316 26.23 11.81 2.80
C ASP A 316 25.01 12.28 3.59
N ARG A 317 24.55 13.51 3.34
CA ARG A 317 23.35 14.07 3.99
C ARG A 317 22.17 14.16 3.04
N HIS A 318 20.98 13.99 3.60
CA HIS A 318 19.70 14.01 2.88
C HIS A 318 18.77 15.04 3.49
N PRO A 319 18.09 15.86 2.68
CA PRO A 319 17.07 16.77 3.18
C PRO A 319 15.88 15.97 3.70
N ALA A 320 15.21 16.51 4.71
CA ALA A 320 13.89 16.04 5.13
C ALA A 320 12.83 16.93 4.46
N ALA A 321 11.84 16.31 3.83
CA ALA A 321 10.76 17.05 3.14
C ALA A 321 9.51 16.19 2.99
N ALA A 322 8.34 16.87 2.99
CA ALA A 322 7.07 16.33 2.56
C ALA A 322 6.46 17.30 1.55
N LEU A 323 6.50 16.94 0.27
CA LEU A 323 6.11 17.79 -0.85
C LEU A 323 5.00 17.13 -1.67
N PHE A 324 4.00 17.92 -1.99
CA PHE A 324 2.82 17.57 -2.76
C PHE A 324 2.85 18.33 -4.07
N ILE A 325 2.87 17.61 -5.17
CA ILE A 325 2.94 18.13 -6.53
C ILE A 325 1.59 17.86 -7.18
N GLU A 326 0.96 18.90 -7.67
CA GLU A 326 -0.26 18.82 -8.47
C GLU A 326 0.10 19.17 -9.91
N CYS A 327 -0.31 18.30 -10.82
CA CYS A 327 -0.10 18.45 -12.25
C CYS A 327 -1.32 17.96 -13.02
N ASP A 328 -1.49 18.47 -14.23
CA ASP A 328 -2.46 17.93 -15.17
C ASP A 328 -2.08 16.49 -15.52
N PRO A 329 -2.98 15.52 -15.40
CA PRO A 329 -2.72 14.12 -15.76
C PRO A 329 -2.71 13.86 -17.27
N THR A 330 -3.14 14.84 -18.12
CA THR A 330 -3.23 14.70 -19.58
C THR A 330 -1.95 15.10 -20.30
#